data_1399728fa73d59b89e8b55495095e948
#
_entry.id   1399728fa73d59b89e8b55495095e948
#
_cell.length_a   1.000
_cell.length_b   1.000
_cell.length_c   1.000
_cell.angle_alpha   90.00
_cell.angle_beta   90.00
_cell.angle_gamma   90.00
#
_symmetry.space_group_name_H-M   'P 1'
#
loop_
_entity.id
_entity.type
_entity.pdbx_description
1 polymer ?
#
loop_
_entity_poly.entity_id
_entity_poly.type
_entity_poly.pdbx_seq_one_letter_code
_entity_poly.pdbx_strand_id
1 'polypeptide(L)'
;MKKVIAGIGEVLWDVIDGKKLPGGAPANFAGHFLRNDVRSKYECMVVSAVGRDNDGQRLKKAFSDAGLVPVFQESGFPTGRVEVKLSKDGVPEYDFPDGSAWDNIAPVVLPEGTGSRLAAVCFGSLAQRSPVSRISILAFLDSLGKDVLKIFDANLRGTFYDRGTLEASLRRCNILKINESELSVLVEYGLCSETDSCRNLMSVYALRCL
;
A
#
# COMPACT_ATOMS: atom_id res chain seq x y z
N MET A 1 -6.76 -3.20 -25.04
CA MET A 1 -7.10 -2.54 -23.74
C MET A 1 -5.83 -2.41 -22.92
N LYS A 2 -5.66 -1.33 -22.13
CA LYS A 2 -4.53 -1.18 -21.23
C LYS A 2 -4.59 -2.21 -20.10
N LYS A 3 -3.43 -2.73 -19.70
CA LYS A 3 -3.32 -3.50 -18.46
C LYS A 3 -3.47 -2.56 -17.25
N VAL A 4 -3.91 -3.09 -16.12
CA VAL A 4 -4.10 -2.31 -14.88
C VAL A 4 -3.00 -2.63 -13.89
N ILE A 5 -2.45 -1.58 -13.29
CA ILE A 5 -1.56 -1.65 -12.13
C ILE A 5 -2.27 -0.95 -10.98
N ALA A 6 -2.43 -1.63 -9.86
CA ALA A 6 -3.13 -1.09 -8.70
C ALA A 6 -2.23 -0.97 -7.48
N GLY A 7 -2.45 0.07 -6.69
CA GLY A 7 -2.01 0.14 -5.30
C GLY A 7 -3.21 0.00 -4.37
N ILE A 8 -3.11 -0.80 -3.32
CA ILE A 8 -4.17 -0.95 -2.31
C ILE A 8 -3.62 -0.71 -0.91
N GLY A 9 -4.30 0.12 -0.14
CA GLY A 9 -3.93 0.44 1.23
C GLY A 9 -4.24 1.88 1.60
N GLU A 10 -3.34 2.50 2.38
CA GLU A 10 -3.53 3.87 2.85
C GLU A 10 -3.44 4.90 1.72
N VAL A 11 -4.35 5.87 1.78
CA VAL A 11 -4.24 7.17 1.11
C VAL A 11 -4.48 8.28 2.13
N LEU A 12 -3.72 9.34 2.04
CA LEU A 12 -3.71 10.36 3.08
C LEU A 12 -3.15 11.69 2.55
N TRP A 13 -3.26 12.71 3.38
CA TRP A 13 -2.54 13.96 3.21
C TRP A 13 -1.28 13.95 4.07
N ASP A 14 -0.11 14.04 3.45
CA ASP A 14 1.12 14.40 4.13
C ASP A 14 1.11 15.91 4.40
N VAL A 15 1.17 16.30 5.67
CA VAL A 15 1.17 17.71 6.09
C VAL A 15 2.57 18.09 6.53
N ILE A 16 3.22 18.91 5.74
CA ILE A 16 4.58 19.41 5.97
C ILE A 16 4.51 20.93 6.01
N ASP A 17 4.85 21.53 7.13
CA ASP A 17 4.81 23.00 7.32
C ASP A 17 3.44 23.60 6.90
N GLY A 18 2.36 22.93 7.26
CA GLY A 18 0.99 23.33 6.93
C GLY A 18 0.57 23.09 5.46
N LYS A 19 1.46 22.64 4.60
CA LYS A 19 1.14 22.26 3.22
C LYS A 19 0.69 20.82 3.15
N LYS A 20 -0.42 20.58 2.43
CA LYS A 20 -0.98 19.25 2.21
C LYS A 20 -0.52 18.70 0.86
N LEU A 21 0.14 17.56 0.86
CA LEU A 21 0.53 16.81 -0.33
C LEU A 21 -0.18 15.46 -0.33
N PRO A 22 -0.73 14.99 -1.48
CA PRO A 22 -1.32 13.67 -1.56
C PRO A 22 -0.25 12.60 -1.37
N GLY A 23 -0.49 11.66 -0.45
CA GLY A 23 0.44 10.62 -0.04
C GLY A 23 -0.21 9.25 0.10
N GLY A 24 0.60 8.29 0.53
CA GLY A 24 0.29 6.88 0.68
C GLY A 24 1.20 6.02 -0.19
N ALA A 25 1.88 5.03 0.41
CA ALA A 25 2.85 4.21 -0.32
C ALA A 25 2.23 3.48 -1.53
N PRO A 26 1.02 2.88 -1.43
CA PRO A 26 0.37 2.26 -2.59
C PRO A 26 0.06 3.23 -3.72
N ALA A 27 -0.35 4.46 -3.39
CA ALA A 27 -0.61 5.50 -4.38
C ALA A 27 0.68 5.98 -5.06
N ASN A 28 1.75 6.15 -4.28
CA ASN A 28 3.06 6.52 -4.79
C ASN A 28 3.61 5.46 -5.75
N PHE A 29 3.44 4.17 -5.42
CA PHE A 29 3.80 3.07 -6.31
C PHE A 29 3.06 3.18 -7.66
N ALA A 30 1.73 3.28 -7.64
CA ALA A 30 0.93 3.40 -8.86
C ALA A 30 1.30 4.67 -9.67
N GLY A 31 1.56 5.79 -8.99
CA GLY A 31 1.96 7.06 -9.61
C GLY A 31 3.32 7.01 -10.32
N HIS A 32 4.25 6.17 -9.87
CA HIS A 32 5.55 6.01 -10.52
C HIS A 32 5.44 5.47 -11.96
N PHE A 33 4.47 4.62 -12.24
CA PHE A 33 4.21 4.12 -13.59
C PHE A 33 3.68 5.20 -14.54
N LEU A 34 3.08 6.27 -14.01
CA LEU A 34 2.61 7.38 -14.84
C LEU A 34 3.73 8.31 -15.31
N ARG A 35 4.87 8.29 -14.62
CA ARG A 35 6.01 9.17 -14.94
C ARG A 35 6.95 8.61 -16.03
N ASN A 36 6.78 7.32 -16.36
CA ASN A 36 7.61 6.62 -17.32
C ASN A 36 6.89 6.49 -18.69
N ASP A 37 7.61 6.21 -19.75
CA ASP A 37 7.10 6.03 -21.13
C ASP A 37 6.10 4.86 -21.26
N VAL A 38 5.88 4.12 -20.20
CA VAL A 38 4.91 3.00 -20.14
C VAL A 38 3.46 3.45 -19.95
N ARG A 39 3.20 4.75 -19.74
CA ARG A 39 1.85 5.35 -19.54
C ARG A 39 0.84 4.96 -20.62
N SER A 40 1.29 4.75 -21.84
CA SER A 40 0.42 4.30 -22.96
C SER A 40 -0.09 2.86 -22.80
N LYS A 41 0.63 2.01 -22.04
CA LYS A 41 0.36 0.57 -21.89
C LYS A 41 -0.47 0.24 -20.66
N TYR A 42 -0.43 1.10 -19.62
CA TYR A 42 -1.03 0.83 -18.32
C TYR A 42 -2.05 1.90 -17.91
N GLU A 43 -3.07 1.46 -17.20
CA GLU A 43 -3.96 2.26 -16.39
C GLU A 43 -3.53 2.07 -14.92
N CYS A 44 -3.30 3.15 -14.20
CA CYS A 44 -2.82 3.11 -12.82
C CYS A 44 -3.94 3.46 -11.88
N MET A 45 -4.23 2.57 -10.93
CA MET A 45 -5.37 2.63 -10.04
C MET A 45 -4.93 2.65 -8.58
N VAL A 46 -5.72 3.31 -7.73
CA VAL A 46 -5.51 3.32 -6.28
C VAL A 46 -6.81 2.92 -5.59
N VAL A 47 -6.74 1.86 -4.79
CA VAL A 47 -7.88 1.31 -4.03
C VAL A 47 -7.68 1.65 -2.55
N SER A 48 -8.64 2.35 -1.97
CA SER A 48 -8.58 2.78 -0.55
C SER A 48 -9.95 3.21 -0.04
N ALA A 49 -9.97 3.79 1.16
CA ALA A 49 -11.12 4.50 1.69
C ALA A 49 -10.75 5.94 2.10
N VAL A 50 -11.67 6.87 1.91
CA VAL A 50 -11.57 8.28 2.30
C VAL A 50 -12.82 8.69 3.09
N GLY A 51 -12.72 9.74 3.87
CA GLY A 51 -13.85 10.30 4.60
C GLY A 51 -14.88 10.98 3.68
N ARG A 52 -16.11 11.08 4.17
CA ARG A 52 -17.17 11.95 3.57
C ARG A 52 -16.93 13.42 3.89
N ASP A 53 -15.69 13.86 3.77
CA ASP A 53 -15.23 15.19 4.10
C ASP A 53 -14.58 15.88 2.89
N ASN A 54 -14.33 17.19 3.04
CA ASN A 54 -13.68 17.97 1.98
C ASN A 54 -12.26 17.48 1.64
N ASP A 55 -11.54 16.94 2.63
CA ASP A 55 -10.19 16.40 2.40
C ASP A 55 -10.25 15.13 1.55
N GLY A 56 -11.26 14.28 1.71
CA GLY A 56 -11.47 13.10 0.87
C GLY A 56 -11.79 13.45 -0.59
N GLN A 57 -12.68 14.42 -0.80
CA GLN A 57 -13.00 14.92 -2.14
C GLN A 57 -11.77 15.53 -2.83
N ARG A 58 -11.01 16.36 -2.11
CA ARG A 58 -9.79 16.96 -2.61
C ARG A 58 -8.70 15.94 -2.91
N LEU A 59 -8.56 14.91 -2.07
CA LEU A 59 -7.60 13.83 -2.26
C LEU A 59 -7.95 13.03 -3.51
N LYS A 60 -9.21 12.64 -3.68
CA LYS A 60 -9.72 11.97 -4.88
C LYS A 60 -9.44 12.80 -6.14
N LYS A 61 -9.72 14.10 -6.10
CA LYS A 61 -9.43 15.00 -7.21
C LYS A 61 -7.93 15.09 -7.50
N ALA A 62 -7.08 15.23 -6.49
CA ALA A 62 -5.64 15.34 -6.65
C ALA A 62 -5.04 14.10 -7.34
N PHE A 63 -5.48 12.90 -6.96
CA PHE A 63 -5.05 11.68 -7.63
C PHE A 63 -5.57 11.58 -9.07
N SER A 64 -6.83 11.98 -9.32
CA SER A 64 -7.38 12.03 -10.68
C SER A 64 -6.62 13.01 -11.56
N ASP A 65 -6.32 14.20 -11.07
CA ASP A 65 -5.55 15.22 -11.80
C ASP A 65 -4.11 14.73 -12.11
N ALA A 66 -3.54 13.91 -11.23
CA ALA A 66 -2.26 13.25 -11.46
C ALA A 66 -2.34 12.09 -12.49
N GLY A 67 -3.53 11.72 -12.95
CA GLY A 67 -3.76 10.67 -13.94
C GLY A 67 -3.94 9.27 -13.35
N LEU A 68 -4.12 9.16 -12.04
CA LEU A 68 -4.51 7.92 -11.37
C LEU A 68 -6.03 7.74 -11.44
N VAL A 69 -6.48 6.49 -11.36
CA VAL A 69 -7.90 6.13 -11.21
C VAL A 69 -8.19 5.83 -9.73
N PRO A 70 -8.76 6.76 -8.97
CA PRO A 70 -9.10 6.51 -7.57
C PRO A 70 -10.36 5.64 -7.45
N VAL A 71 -10.20 4.46 -6.87
CA VAL A 71 -11.29 3.56 -6.46
C VAL A 71 -11.45 3.68 -4.96
N PHE A 72 -12.03 4.80 -4.52
CA PHE A 72 -12.15 5.13 -3.12
C PHE A 72 -13.55 4.84 -2.61
N GLN A 73 -13.61 4.08 -1.53
CA GLN A 73 -14.81 3.88 -0.73
C GLN A 73 -15.00 5.10 0.17
N GLU A 74 -16.24 5.54 0.34
CA GLU A 74 -16.57 6.61 1.30
C GLU A 74 -16.85 6.01 2.67
N SER A 75 -16.12 6.48 3.67
CA SER A 75 -16.20 6.04 5.06
C SER A 75 -16.83 7.12 5.95
N GLY A 76 -17.40 6.70 7.07
CA GLY A 76 -17.80 7.62 8.16
C GLY A 76 -16.61 8.12 9.00
N PHE A 77 -15.43 7.58 8.80
CA PHE A 77 -14.20 8.02 9.46
C PHE A 77 -13.52 9.13 8.66
N PRO A 78 -12.70 9.99 9.30
CA PRO A 78 -12.04 11.11 8.63
C PRO A 78 -11.01 10.60 7.60
N THR A 79 -10.82 11.42 6.55
CA THR A 79 -9.74 11.16 5.58
C THR A 79 -8.38 11.15 6.27
N GLY A 80 -7.55 10.20 5.89
CA GLY A 80 -6.22 10.01 6.46
C GLY A 80 -5.36 11.27 6.35
N ARG A 81 -4.62 11.55 7.42
CA ARG A 81 -3.72 12.68 7.52
C ARG A 81 -2.52 12.31 8.36
N VAL A 82 -1.34 12.72 7.95
CA VAL A 82 -0.08 12.51 8.65
C VAL A 82 0.62 13.83 8.83
N GLU A 83 0.91 14.19 10.06
CA GLU A 83 1.79 15.33 10.37
C GLU A 83 3.23 14.85 10.30
N VAL A 84 3.99 15.44 9.38
CA VAL A 84 5.41 15.17 9.25
C VAL A 84 6.17 16.24 10.03
N LYS A 85 6.81 15.84 11.11
CA LYS A 85 7.67 16.70 11.92
C LYS A 85 9.12 16.32 11.67
N LEU A 86 9.99 17.28 11.61
CA LEU A 86 11.43 17.01 11.62
C LEU A 86 11.91 16.94 13.06
N SER A 87 12.60 15.86 13.42
CA SER A 87 13.32 15.77 14.69
C SER A 87 14.43 16.83 14.75
N LYS A 88 15.04 17.00 15.92
CA LYS A 88 16.18 17.92 16.09
C LYS A 88 17.35 17.59 15.15
N ASP A 89 17.47 16.33 14.76
CA ASP A 89 18.51 15.81 13.86
C ASP A 89 18.08 15.80 12.38
N GLY A 90 16.92 16.42 12.06
CA GLY A 90 16.40 16.51 10.69
C GLY A 90 15.77 15.22 10.17
N VAL A 91 15.55 14.22 11.02
CA VAL A 91 14.90 12.96 10.64
C VAL A 91 13.37 13.16 10.64
N PRO A 92 12.65 12.79 9.57
CA PRO A 92 11.20 12.88 9.54
C PRO A 92 10.55 11.92 10.54
N GLU A 93 9.72 12.46 11.41
CA GLU A 93 8.83 11.70 12.29
C GLU A 93 7.41 11.80 11.77
N TYR A 94 6.74 10.66 11.67
CA TYR A 94 5.40 10.54 11.11
C TYR A 94 4.41 10.20 12.23
N ASP A 95 3.41 11.05 12.42
CA ASP A 95 2.31 10.78 13.33
C ASP A 95 1.09 10.29 12.52
N PHE A 96 0.72 9.02 12.71
CA PHE A 96 -0.40 8.37 12.05
C PHE A 96 -1.57 8.22 13.01
N PRO A 97 -2.53 9.15 13.04
CA PRO A 97 -3.70 9.05 13.91
C PRO A 97 -4.48 7.77 13.66
N ASP A 98 -5.03 7.20 14.74
CA ASP A 98 -5.96 6.08 14.65
C ASP A 98 -7.32 6.52 14.10
N GLY A 99 -8.07 5.55 13.57
CA GLY A 99 -9.44 5.78 13.13
C GLY A 99 -9.54 6.59 11.83
N SER A 100 -8.55 6.54 10.98
CA SER A 100 -8.61 7.08 9.63
C SER A 100 -9.51 6.25 8.72
N ALA A 101 -10.05 6.84 7.66
CA ALA A 101 -10.89 6.13 6.70
C ALA A 101 -10.20 4.89 6.12
N TRP A 102 -8.90 4.95 5.81
CA TRP A 102 -8.13 3.82 5.30
C TRP A 102 -7.88 2.70 6.33
N ASP A 103 -8.17 2.91 7.61
CA ASP A 103 -8.26 1.83 8.62
C ASP A 103 -9.55 1.01 8.47
N ASN A 104 -10.48 1.46 7.63
CA ASN A 104 -11.82 0.91 7.46
C ASN A 104 -12.14 0.60 5.99
N ILE A 105 -11.18 0.05 5.25
CA ILE A 105 -11.38 -0.42 3.89
C ILE A 105 -12.33 -1.62 3.93
N ALA A 106 -13.53 -1.47 3.37
CA ALA A 106 -14.51 -2.53 3.22
C ALA A 106 -14.09 -3.52 2.09
N PRO A 107 -14.76 -4.65 1.92
CA PRO A 107 -14.45 -5.59 0.85
C PRO A 107 -14.31 -4.92 -0.52
N VAL A 108 -13.22 -5.22 -1.20
CA VAL A 108 -12.82 -4.52 -2.43
C VAL A 108 -13.65 -5.01 -3.61
N VAL A 109 -14.30 -4.08 -4.28
CA VAL A 109 -14.98 -4.30 -5.56
C VAL A 109 -14.32 -3.41 -6.61
N LEU A 110 -13.68 -4.03 -7.59
CA LEU A 110 -13.09 -3.29 -8.71
C LEU A 110 -14.16 -2.94 -9.74
N PRO A 111 -14.00 -1.85 -10.50
CA PRO A 111 -14.85 -1.54 -11.63
C PRO A 111 -14.94 -2.72 -12.62
N GLU A 112 -16.08 -2.87 -13.27
CA GLU A 112 -16.33 -3.95 -14.23
C GLU A 112 -15.23 -4.04 -15.31
N GLY A 113 -14.83 -5.25 -15.67
CA GLY A 113 -13.77 -5.50 -16.65
C GLY A 113 -12.35 -5.20 -16.19
N THR A 114 -12.15 -4.69 -14.94
CA THR A 114 -10.82 -4.41 -14.42
C THR A 114 -10.07 -5.69 -14.05
N GLY A 115 -10.74 -6.66 -13.43
CA GLY A 115 -10.10 -7.88 -12.91
C GLY A 115 -9.33 -8.66 -13.99
N SER A 116 -9.89 -8.79 -15.20
CA SER A 116 -9.23 -9.48 -16.33
C SER A 116 -8.03 -8.73 -16.91
N ARG A 117 -7.88 -7.44 -16.60
CA ARG A 117 -6.79 -6.57 -17.05
C ARG A 117 -5.74 -6.35 -15.98
N LEU A 118 -6.00 -6.77 -14.73
CA LEU A 118 -5.11 -6.53 -13.60
C LEU A 118 -3.79 -7.30 -13.78
N ALA A 119 -2.70 -6.58 -13.90
CA ALA A 119 -1.37 -7.15 -14.11
C ALA A 119 -0.54 -7.17 -12.82
N ALA A 120 -0.71 -6.15 -11.97
CA ALA A 120 0.02 -6.05 -10.72
C ALA A 120 -0.79 -5.32 -9.64
N VAL A 121 -0.57 -5.72 -8.40
CA VAL A 121 -1.09 -5.05 -7.20
C VAL A 121 0.05 -4.85 -6.22
N CYS A 122 0.24 -3.61 -5.77
CA CYS A 122 1.13 -3.28 -4.65
C CYS A 122 0.31 -3.04 -3.39
N PHE A 123 0.77 -3.56 -2.27
CA PHE A 123 0.18 -3.37 -0.95
C PHE A 123 1.28 -3.26 0.11
N GLY A 124 0.97 -2.62 1.23
CA GLY A 124 1.91 -2.40 2.32
C GLY A 124 1.44 -2.97 3.65
N SER A 125 2.22 -2.75 4.70
CA SER A 125 1.90 -3.16 6.07
C SER A 125 0.99 -2.15 6.78
N LEU A 126 1.12 -0.85 6.51
CA LEU A 126 0.52 0.21 7.31
C LEU A 126 -1.01 0.14 7.39
N ALA A 127 -1.70 -0.03 6.25
CA ALA A 127 -3.16 -0.16 6.24
C ALA A 127 -3.64 -1.45 6.92
N GLN A 128 -2.77 -2.43 7.08
CA GLN A 128 -3.08 -3.69 7.75
C GLN A 128 -3.00 -3.60 9.29
N ARG A 129 -2.62 -2.44 9.85
CA ARG A 129 -2.69 -2.20 11.30
C ARG A 129 -4.11 -2.36 11.84
N SER A 130 -5.11 -1.98 11.04
CA SER A 130 -6.52 -2.23 11.36
C SER A 130 -6.95 -3.62 10.90
N PRO A 131 -7.59 -4.42 11.78
CA PRO A 131 -8.13 -5.72 11.39
C PRO A 131 -9.15 -5.63 10.24
N VAL A 132 -9.95 -4.55 10.16
CA VAL A 132 -10.96 -4.35 9.11
C VAL A 132 -10.29 -4.26 7.74
N SER A 133 -9.35 -3.35 7.59
CA SER A 133 -8.62 -3.18 6.33
C SER A 133 -7.74 -4.38 6.00
N ARG A 134 -7.11 -5.00 7.01
CA ARG A 134 -6.31 -6.21 6.83
C ARG A 134 -7.13 -7.35 6.23
N ILE A 135 -8.30 -7.64 6.79
CA ILE A 135 -9.20 -8.69 6.27
C ILE A 135 -9.57 -8.40 4.82
N SER A 136 -9.96 -7.18 4.50
CA SER A 136 -10.37 -6.78 3.15
C SER A 136 -9.22 -6.85 2.15
N ILE A 137 -8.03 -6.39 2.53
CA ILE A 137 -6.83 -6.43 1.68
C ILE A 137 -6.42 -7.88 1.41
N LEU A 138 -6.32 -8.72 2.46
CA LEU A 138 -5.91 -10.11 2.30
C LEU A 138 -6.94 -10.91 1.49
N ALA A 139 -8.24 -10.72 1.73
CA ALA A 139 -9.29 -11.37 0.93
C ALA A 139 -9.23 -10.95 -0.54
N PHE A 140 -8.96 -9.67 -0.81
CA PHE A 140 -8.76 -9.20 -2.19
C PHE A 140 -7.55 -9.88 -2.83
N LEU A 141 -6.40 -9.94 -2.15
CA LEU A 141 -5.21 -10.61 -2.68
C LEU A 141 -5.43 -12.11 -2.94
N ASP A 142 -6.22 -12.78 -2.09
CA ASP A 142 -6.57 -14.20 -2.24
C ASP A 142 -7.50 -14.44 -3.44
N SER A 143 -8.32 -13.46 -3.81
CA SER A 143 -9.21 -13.53 -4.98
C SER A 143 -8.51 -13.39 -6.33
N LEU A 144 -7.25 -12.93 -6.33
CA LEU A 144 -6.50 -12.63 -7.55
C LEU A 144 -5.91 -13.89 -8.20
N GLY A 145 -5.95 -13.93 -9.53
CA GLY A 145 -5.34 -15.00 -10.32
C GLY A 145 -3.81 -15.10 -10.14
N LYS A 146 -3.27 -16.26 -10.47
CA LYS A 146 -1.82 -16.56 -10.32
C LYS A 146 -0.91 -15.69 -11.22
N ASP A 147 -1.45 -15.15 -12.29
CA ASP A 147 -0.72 -14.32 -13.24
C ASP A 147 -0.57 -12.86 -12.77
N VAL A 148 -1.33 -12.45 -11.75
CA VAL A 148 -1.24 -11.10 -11.18
C VAL A 148 0.00 -11.02 -10.29
N LEU A 149 0.87 -10.05 -10.56
CA LEU A 149 2.01 -9.75 -9.69
C LEU A 149 1.51 -9.09 -8.40
N LYS A 150 1.77 -9.73 -7.26
CA LYS A 150 1.44 -9.23 -5.92
C LYS A 150 2.72 -8.74 -5.27
N ILE A 151 2.85 -7.43 -5.14
CA ILE A 151 4.06 -6.76 -4.67
C ILE A 151 3.80 -6.30 -3.24
N PHE A 152 4.53 -6.89 -2.30
CA PHE A 152 4.52 -6.43 -0.92
C PHE A 152 5.64 -5.42 -0.73
N ASP A 153 5.29 -4.15 -0.58
CA ASP A 153 6.19 -3.09 -0.12
C ASP A 153 6.11 -3.05 1.41
N ALA A 154 7.10 -3.62 2.09
CA ALA A 154 7.08 -3.77 3.55
C ALA A 154 6.85 -2.41 4.23
N ASN A 155 7.65 -1.40 3.87
CA ASN A 155 7.52 0.00 4.23
C ASN A 155 7.08 0.19 5.70
N LEU A 156 7.81 -0.47 6.61
CA LEU A 156 7.46 -0.56 8.03
C LEU A 156 7.44 0.83 8.68
N ARG A 157 6.41 1.11 9.47
CA ARG A 157 6.23 2.38 10.15
C ARG A 157 5.97 2.16 11.63
N GLY A 158 6.80 2.80 12.49
CA GLY A 158 6.64 2.74 13.94
C GLY A 158 6.44 1.32 14.45
N THR A 159 5.35 1.10 15.17
CA THR A 159 4.92 -0.19 15.73
C THR A 159 3.65 -0.74 15.06
N PHE A 160 3.30 -0.24 13.87
CA PHE A 160 2.05 -0.57 13.18
C PHE A 160 2.11 -1.88 12.37
N TYR A 161 2.92 -2.84 12.83
CA TYR A 161 3.04 -4.17 12.24
C TYR A 161 3.30 -5.21 13.34
N ASP A 162 2.96 -6.44 13.06
CA ASP A 162 3.26 -7.59 13.89
C ASP A 162 3.73 -8.77 13.03
N ARG A 163 4.27 -9.81 13.68
CA ARG A 163 4.72 -11.02 13.01
C ARG A 163 3.63 -11.62 12.11
N GLY A 164 2.39 -11.68 12.61
CA GLY A 164 1.27 -12.29 11.89
C GLY A 164 0.91 -11.52 10.62
N THR A 165 0.92 -10.19 10.67
CA THR A 165 0.68 -9.30 9.52
C THR A 165 1.75 -9.48 8.47
N LEU A 166 3.03 -9.52 8.88
CA LEU A 166 4.16 -9.69 7.95
C LEU A 166 4.12 -11.07 7.29
N GLU A 167 3.94 -12.14 8.08
CA GLU A 167 3.87 -13.50 7.57
C GLU A 167 2.68 -13.69 6.61
N ALA A 168 1.50 -13.16 6.94
CA ALA A 168 0.33 -13.23 6.08
C ALA A 168 0.54 -12.52 4.74
N SER A 169 1.27 -11.41 4.75
CA SER A 169 1.64 -10.64 3.56
C SER A 169 2.67 -11.38 2.69
N LEU A 170 3.73 -11.91 3.32
CA LEU A 170 4.77 -12.70 2.65
C LEU A 170 4.20 -13.94 1.95
N ARG A 171 3.26 -14.64 2.58
CA ARG A 171 2.61 -15.83 1.98
C ARG A 171 1.76 -15.51 0.76
N ARG A 172 1.40 -14.25 0.54
CA ARG A 172 0.52 -13.81 -0.56
C ARG A 172 1.25 -13.06 -1.66
N CYS A 173 2.40 -12.48 -1.37
CA CYS A 173 3.17 -11.79 -2.40
C CYS A 173 3.99 -12.77 -3.25
N ASN A 174 4.40 -12.29 -4.42
CA ASN A 174 5.42 -12.94 -5.25
C ASN A 174 6.59 -12.01 -5.60
N ILE A 175 6.48 -10.76 -5.16
CA ILE A 175 7.57 -9.77 -5.17
C ILE A 175 7.58 -9.11 -3.80
N LEU A 176 8.74 -9.07 -3.16
CA LEU A 176 8.95 -8.35 -1.90
C LEU A 176 9.86 -7.16 -2.16
N LYS A 177 9.44 -5.97 -1.75
CA LYS A 177 10.27 -4.77 -1.68
C LYS A 177 10.57 -4.47 -0.22
N ILE A 178 11.85 -4.51 0.12
CA ILE A 178 12.35 -4.41 1.49
C ILE A 178 13.71 -3.72 1.50
N ASN A 179 14.01 -2.97 2.55
CA ASN A 179 15.35 -2.43 2.82
C ASN A 179 16.06 -3.26 3.90
N GLU A 180 17.33 -2.95 4.18
CA GLU A 180 18.15 -3.69 5.14
C GLU A 180 17.59 -3.68 6.57
N SER A 181 17.08 -2.54 7.03
CA SER A 181 16.51 -2.43 8.37
C SER A 181 15.20 -3.22 8.52
N GLU A 182 14.38 -3.22 7.49
CA GLU A 182 13.15 -4.02 7.43
C GLU A 182 13.46 -5.53 7.34
N LEU A 183 14.53 -5.90 6.61
CA LEU A 183 15.01 -7.28 6.57
C LEU A 183 15.42 -7.77 7.97
N SER A 184 16.10 -6.92 8.75
CA SER A 184 16.47 -7.24 10.12
C SER A 184 15.25 -7.53 11.00
N VAL A 185 14.15 -6.80 10.80
CA VAL A 185 12.87 -7.06 11.49
C VAL A 185 12.31 -8.44 11.11
N LEU A 186 12.39 -8.85 9.84
CA LEU A 186 11.94 -10.18 9.44
C LEU A 186 12.77 -11.30 10.07
N VAL A 187 14.08 -11.10 10.22
CA VAL A 187 14.97 -12.02 10.93
C VAL A 187 14.60 -12.10 12.41
N GLU A 188 14.43 -10.95 13.07
CA GLU A 188 14.05 -10.86 14.48
C GLU A 188 12.73 -11.59 14.77
N TYR A 189 11.76 -11.48 13.87
CA TYR A 189 10.49 -12.21 13.98
C TYR A 189 10.58 -13.70 13.58
N GLY A 190 11.75 -14.19 13.18
CA GLY A 190 11.94 -15.58 12.73
C GLY A 190 11.18 -15.92 11.44
N LEU A 191 10.96 -14.92 10.58
CA LEU A 191 10.30 -15.09 9.28
C LEU A 191 11.30 -15.47 8.18
N CYS A 192 12.59 -15.29 8.42
CA CYS A 192 13.67 -15.77 7.58
C CYS A 192 14.92 -16.09 8.40
N SER A 193 15.85 -16.82 7.78
CA SER A 193 17.14 -17.12 8.38
C SER A 193 18.02 -15.88 8.45
N GLU A 194 18.84 -15.75 9.49
CA GLU A 194 19.85 -14.70 9.61
C GLU A 194 20.93 -14.85 8.52
N THR A 195 21.31 -16.10 8.23
CA THR A 195 22.26 -16.40 7.17
C THR A 195 21.54 -16.58 5.84
N ASP A 196 22.04 -15.88 4.80
CA ASP A 196 21.49 -15.92 3.44
C ASP A 196 19.98 -15.56 3.39
N SER A 197 19.59 -14.54 4.18
CA SER A 197 18.20 -14.14 4.42
C SER A 197 17.40 -13.94 3.13
N CYS A 198 17.99 -13.30 2.12
CA CYS A 198 17.33 -13.04 0.83
C CYS A 198 16.99 -14.35 0.10
N ARG A 199 17.93 -15.28 0.00
CA ARG A 199 17.67 -16.58 -0.64
C ARG A 199 16.68 -17.42 0.15
N ASN A 200 16.75 -17.35 1.48
CA ASN A 200 15.81 -18.02 2.37
C ASN A 200 14.39 -17.48 2.17
N LEU A 201 14.18 -16.15 2.13
CA LEU A 201 12.89 -15.52 1.83
C LEU A 201 12.34 -15.96 0.47
N MET A 202 13.18 -15.91 -0.56
CA MET A 202 12.77 -16.33 -1.90
C MET A 202 12.32 -17.80 -1.94
N SER A 203 13.00 -18.66 -1.23
CA SER A 203 12.69 -20.10 -1.17
C SER A 203 11.42 -20.38 -0.34
N VAL A 204 11.36 -19.85 0.89
CA VAL A 204 10.26 -20.13 1.85
C VAL A 204 8.93 -19.59 1.35
N TYR A 205 8.93 -18.41 0.75
CA TYR A 205 7.70 -17.72 0.29
C TYR A 205 7.51 -17.80 -1.23
N ALA A 206 8.33 -18.57 -1.94
CA ALA A 206 8.26 -18.72 -3.40
C ALA A 206 8.26 -17.38 -4.15
N LEU A 207 9.09 -16.44 -3.69
CA LEU A 207 9.18 -15.12 -4.30
C LEU A 207 9.85 -15.20 -5.67
N ARG A 208 9.36 -14.40 -6.62
CA ARG A 208 9.96 -14.25 -7.96
C ARG A 208 11.07 -13.19 -7.96
N CYS A 209 10.99 -12.25 -7.01
CA CYS A 209 11.93 -11.14 -6.86
C CYS A 209 11.93 -10.63 -5.41
N LEU A 210 13.09 -10.15 -4.98
CA LEU A 210 13.33 -9.48 -3.72
C LEU A 210 14.12 -8.20 -3.99
#